data_fc6bae148973fa6b863e190a6db031b5
#
_entry.id   fc6bae148973fa6b863e190a6db031b5
#
_cell.length_a   1.000
_cell.length_b   1.000
_cell.length_c   1.000
_cell.angle_alpha   90.00
_cell.angle_beta   90.00
_cell.angle_gamma   90.00
#
_symmetry.space_group_name_H-M   'P 1'
#
loop_
_entity.id
_entity.type
_entity.pdbx_description
1 polymer ?
#
loop_
_entity_poly.entity_id
_entity_poly.type
_entity_poly.pdbx_seq_one_letter_code
_entity_poly.pdbx_strand_id
1 'polypeptide(L)'
;GLRLPVNFDSPYRSLSVTEFWKRWHMTLTAFLRECVYFPLGGSRRGQGRTYLNILVVYLISGIWHGAGWTFIVWGLLHGAAQVTERLWGGRRDALPKWLRWVMTFFFLNLAWVFFRAPDISAAAALLKTAVTGGFGGIRPWLVNGLFRREFSALELLAPAVRPYTTYLRVALILGAGLLTALWPRNTVRQMEVFRPTVRSCLTTALLAAWSILSFTGVVTFIYSNF
;
A
#
# COMPACT_ATOMS: atom_id res chain seq x y z
N GLY A 1 23.90 17.46 8.65
CA GLY A 1 23.05 16.30 8.75
C GLY A 1 23.08 15.40 7.52
N LEU A 2 22.85 14.11 7.71
CA LEU A 2 22.74 13.16 6.61
C LEU A 2 21.41 13.35 5.89
N ARG A 3 21.44 13.44 4.56
CA ARG A 3 20.24 13.43 3.72
C ARG A 3 19.98 11.98 3.27
N LEU A 4 18.90 11.39 3.76
CA LEU A 4 18.46 10.07 3.31
C LEU A 4 17.74 10.20 1.96
N PRO A 5 17.91 9.22 1.05
CA PRO A 5 17.17 9.21 -0.21
C PRO A 5 15.66 9.06 0.03
N VAL A 6 14.87 9.72 -0.79
CA VAL A 6 13.41 9.55 -0.78
C VAL A 6 13.07 8.14 -1.25
N ASN A 7 12.30 7.41 -0.44
CA ASN A 7 11.90 6.04 -0.74
C ASN A 7 10.42 5.90 -1.14
N PHE A 8 9.57 6.85 -0.74
CA PHE A 8 8.14 6.87 -1.04
C PHE A 8 7.69 8.27 -1.42
N ASP A 9 7.03 8.43 -2.57
CA ASP A 9 6.48 9.70 -3.08
C ASP A 9 5.00 9.57 -3.48
N SER A 10 4.11 9.48 -2.51
CA SER A 10 2.64 9.37 -2.71
C SER A 10 2.26 8.29 -3.74
N PRO A 11 2.69 7.03 -3.56
CA PRO A 11 2.58 5.98 -4.58
C PRO A 11 1.13 5.62 -4.92
N TYR A 12 0.18 5.74 -3.98
CA TYR A 12 -1.23 5.43 -4.23
C TYR A 12 -1.97 6.46 -5.10
N ARG A 13 -1.30 7.55 -5.51
CA ARG A 13 -1.80 8.50 -6.49
C ARG A 13 -1.44 8.14 -7.94
N SER A 14 -0.70 7.07 -8.13
CA SER A 14 -0.21 6.63 -9.43
C SER A 14 -1.35 6.22 -10.36
N LEU A 15 -1.22 6.59 -11.62
CA LEU A 15 -2.16 6.26 -12.70
C LEU A 15 -1.75 4.99 -13.44
N SER A 16 -0.69 4.31 -13.01
CA SER A 16 -0.16 3.08 -13.59
C SER A 16 0.68 2.31 -12.60
N VAL A 17 0.84 1.00 -12.82
CA VAL A 17 1.74 0.16 -12.03
C VAL A 17 3.20 0.57 -12.25
N THR A 18 3.54 0.97 -13.48
CA THR A 18 4.87 1.53 -13.78
C THR A 18 5.14 2.83 -13.01
N GLU A 19 4.16 3.74 -12.92
CA GLU A 19 4.28 4.96 -12.13
C GLU A 19 4.33 4.65 -10.63
N PHE A 20 3.55 3.66 -10.15
CA PHE A 20 3.58 3.23 -8.76
C PHE A 20 4.99 2.84 -8.33
N TRP A 21 5.71 2.02 -9.08
CA TRP A 21 7.07 1.60 -8.77
C TRP A 21 8.12 2.71 -8.87
N LYS A 22 7.83 3.79 -9.58
CA LYS A 22 8.66 5.00 -9.55
C LYS A 22 8.51 5.81 -8.27
N ARG A 23 7.46 5.53 -7.49
CA ARG A 23 7.08 6.24 -6.26
C ARG A 23 7.10 5.37 -5.01
N TRP A 24 7.09 4.04 -5.18
CA TRP A 24 7.13 3.04 -4.12
C TRP A 24 8.49 2.37 -4.07
N HIS A 25 9.07 2.32 -2.86
CA HIS A 25 10.37 1.67 -2.58
C HIS A 25 11.43 2.04 -3.63
N MET A 26 11.62 3.34 -3.84
CA MET A 26 12.41 3.90 -4.95
C MET A 26 13.85 3.43 -4.93
N THR A 27 14.43 3.23 -3.73
CA THR A 27 15.80 2.72 -3.56
C THR A 27 15.93 1.27 -4.02
N LEU A 28 14.98 0.39 -3.65
CA LEU A 28 14.95 -0.98 -4.14
C LEU A 28 14.75 -1.03 -5.67
N THR A 29 13.85 -0.20 -6.19
CA THR A 29 13.61 -0.10 -7.64
C THR A 29 14.87 0.34 -8.39
N ALA A 30 15.63 1.30 -7.84
CA ALA A 30 16.91 1.72 -8.40
C ALA A 30 17.93 0.57 -8.37
N PHE A 31 18.07 -0.10 -7.22
CA PHE A 31 18.97 -1.26 -7.07
C PHE A 31 18.64 -2.37 -8.09
N LEU A 32 17.38 -2.79 -8.17
CA LEU A 32 16.98 -3.84 -9.11
C LEU A 32 17.18 -3.42 -10.57
N ARG A 33 16.99 -2.15 -10.89
CA ARG A 33 17.26 -1.62 -12.23
C ARG A 33 18.75 -1.69 -12.57
N GLU A 34 19.62 -1.29 -11.65
CA GLU A 34 21.07 -1.23 -11.88
C GLU A 34 21.72 -2.61 -11.82
N CYS A 35 21.33 -3.43 -10.83
CA CYS A 35 21.99 -4.71 -10.57
C CYS A 35 21.34 -5.90 -11.32
N VAL A 36 20.11 -5.78 -11.80
CA VAL A 36 19.42 -6.88 -12.51
C VAL A 36 19.02 -6.48 -13.93
N TYR A 37 18.23 -5.39 -14.09
CA TYR A 37 17.66 -5.05 -15.39
C TYR A 37 18.73 -4.66 -16.42
N PHE A 38 19.66 -3.80 -16.06
CA PHE A 38 20.73 -3.36 -16.98
C PHE A 38 21.73 -4.48 -17.34
N PRO A 39 22.21 -5.31 -16.41
CA PRO A 39 23.05 -6.47 -16.76
C PRO A 39 22.38 -7.46 -17.70
N LEU A 40 21.04 -7.65 -17.59
CA LEU A 40 20.28 -8.49 -18.52
C LEU A 40 20.12 -7.87 -19.92
N GLY A 41 20.65 -6.66 -20.14
CA GLY A 41 20.58 -5.90 -21.40
C GLY A 41 19.50 -4.84 -21.43
N GLY A 42 18.71 -4.67 -20.37
CA GLY A 42 17.67 -3.65 -20.28
C GLY A 42 16.65 -3.76 -21.42
N SER A 43 16.39 -2.63 -22.11
CA SER A 43 15.49 -2.54 -23.26
C SER A 43 16.24 -2.56 -24.62
N ARG A 44 17.56 -2.81 -24.63
CA ARG A 44 18.38 -2.68 -25.84
C ARG A 44 18.33 -3.89 -26.76
N ARG A 45 17.85 -5.04 -26.29
CA ARG A 45 17.85 -6.34 -27.01
C ARG A 45 16.48 -6.72 -27.57
N GLY A 46 15.65 -5.72 -27.95
CA GLY A 46 14.32 -5.92 -28.52
C GLY A 46 13.22 -6.07 -27.46
N GLN A 47 11.97 -6.02 -27.93
CA GLN A 47 10.78 -5.97 -27.05
C GLN A 47 10.58 -7.25 -26.23
N GLY A 48 10.68 -8.43 -26.87
CA GLY A 48 10.50 -9.71 -26.17
C GLY A 48 11.51 -9.89 -25.03
N ARG A 49 12.78 -9.54 -25.25
CA ARG A 49 13.80 -9.58 -24.21
C ARG A 49 13.53 -8.56 -23.09
N THR A 50 13.02 -7.39 -23.44
CA THR A 50 12.61 -6.38 -22.47
C THR A 50 11.52 -6.90 -21.54
N TYR A 51 10.51 -7.59 -22.09
CA TYR A 51 9.41 -8.17 -21.29
C TYR A 51 9.92 -9.26 -20.34
N LEU A 52 10.78 -10.13 -20.85
CA LEU A 52 11.42 -11.16 -20.02
C LEU A 52 12.25 -10.51 -18.88
N ASN A 53 13.05 -9.50 -19.19
CA ASN A 53 13.85 -8.80 -18.18
C ASN A 53 12.97 -8.16 -17.09
N ILE A 54 11.82 -7.58 -17.46
CA ILE A 54 10.86 -7.06 -16.49
C ILE A 54 10.34 -8.19 -15.58
N LEU A 55 9.91 -9.31 -16.16
CA LEU A 55 9.41 -10.44 -15.36
C LEU A 55 10.49 -10.98 -14.41
N VAL A 56 11.74 -11.10 -14.86
CA VAL A 56 12.87 -11.54 -14.03
C VAL A 56 13.12 -10.56 -12.88
N VAL A 57 13.11 -9.25 -13.13
CA VAL A 57 13.28 -8.23 -12.09
C VAL A 57 12.21 -8.37 -11.00
N TYR A 58 10.95 -8.53 -11.39
CA TYR A 58 9.85 -8.67 -10.41
C TYR A 58 9.83 -10.03 -9.72
N LEU A 59 10.25 -11.10 -10.40
CA LEU A 59 10.47 -12.41 -9.78
C LEU A 59 11.53 -12.31 -8.68
N ILE A 60 12.68 -11.68 -8.98
CA ILE A 60 13.75 -11.46 -7.99
C ILE A 60 13.26 -10.59 -6.84
N SER A 61 12.48 -9.54 -7.13
CA SER A 61 11.85 -8.71 -6.09
C SER A 61 10.94 -9.52 -5.18
N GLY A 62 10.15 -10.45 -5.74
CA GLY A 62 9.29 -11.35 -4.96
C GLY A 62 10.10 -12.26 -4.05
N ILE A 63 11.12 -12.93 -4.59
CA ILE A 63 12.02 -13.82 -3.83
C ILE A 63 12.75 -13.06 -2.72
N TRP A 64 13.15 -11.80 -2.99
CA TRP A 64 13.80 -10.94 -2.00
C TRP A 64 12.88 -10.63 -0.80
N HIS A 65 11.55 -10.53 -1.02
CA HIS A 65 10.57 -10.33 0.04
C HIS A 65 10.29 -11.59 0.87
N GLY A 66 10.65 -12.77 0.38
CA GLY A 66 10.50 -14.02 1.11
C GLY A 66 10.46 -15.25 0.20
N ALA A 67 10.77 -16.41 0.77
CA ALA A 67 10.82 -17.68 0.04
C ALA A 67 9.43 -18.31 -0.23
N GLY A 68 8.34 -17.64 0.18
CA GLY A 68 6.99 -18.15 0.01
C GLY A 68 6.45 -18.00 -1.41
N TRP A 69 5.66 -18.95 -1.87
CA TRP A 69 5.00 -18.91 -3.18
C TRP A 69 4.12 -17.67 -3.37
N THR A 70 3.57 -17.13 -2.31
CA THR A 70 2.75 -15.89 -2.35
C THR A 70 3.56 -14.69 -2.81
N PHE A 71 4.83 -14.56 -2.40
CA PHE A 71 5.73 -13.50 -2.86
C PHE A 71 6.13 -13.67 -4.33
N ILE A 72 6.32 -14.92 -4.76
CA ILE A 72 6.61 -15.22 -6.17
C ILE A 72 5.43 -14.80 -7.05
N VAL A 73 4.20 -15.19 -6.67
CA VAL A 73 2.97 -14.78 -7.37
C VAL A 73 2.81 -13.27 -7.37
N TRP A 74 3.03 -12.61 -6.22
CA TRP A 74 2.99 -11.16 -6.11
C TRP A 74 3.97 -10.47 -7.08
N GLY A 75 5.21 -10.93 -7.10
CA GLY A 75 6.22 -10.41 -8.03
C GLY A 75 5.81 -10.59 -9.49
N LEU A 76 5.39 -11.80 -9.86
CA LEU A 76 4.96 -12.09 -11.24
C LEU A 76 3.72 -11.28 -11.66
N LEU A 77 2.77 -11.04 -10.75
CA LEU A 77 1.62 -10.15 -11.01
C LEU A 77 2.08 -8.73 -11.37
N HIS A 78 3.02 -8.16 -10.60
CA HIS A 78 3.56 -6.84 -10.88
C HIS A 78 4.35 -6.80 -12.19
N GLY A 79 5.16 -7.83 -12.46
CA GLY A 79 5.87 -7.96 -13.73
C GLY A 79 4.92 -8.06 -14.92
N ALA A 80 3.89 -8.91 -14.84
CA ALA A 80 2.87 -9.07 -15.86
C ALA A 80 2.09 -7.77 -16.11
N ALA A 81 1.71 -7.06 -15.04
CA ALA A 81 1.03 -5.76 -15.16
C ALA A 81 1.88 -4.74 -15.91
N GLN A 82 3.19 -4.64 -15.62
CA GLN A 82 4.08 -3.73 -16.34
C GLN A 82 4.29 -4.13 -17.81
N VAL A 83 4.37 -5.41 -18.11
CA VAL A 83 4.42 -5.90 -19.50
C VAL A 83 3.12 -5.54 -20.22
N THR A 84 1.97 -5.76 -19.58
CA THR A 84 0.65 -5.41 -20.14
C THR A 84 0.55 -3.91 -20.39
N GLU A 85 1.00 -3.06 -19.48
CA GLU A 85 1.02 -1.61 -19.68
C GLU A 85 1.90 -1.20 -20.88
N ARG A 86 3.04 -1.87 -21.08
CA ARG A 86 3.90 -1.62 -22.24
C ARG A 86 3.26 -2.08 -23.56
N LEU A 87 2.61 -3.24 -23.55
CA LEU A 87 1.87 -3.74 -24.72
C LEU A 87 0.68 -2.84 -25.08
N TRP A 88 0.00 -2.31 -24.08
CA TRP A 88 -1.13 -1.39 -24.29
C TRP A 88 -0.67 -0.03 -24.86
N GLY A 89 0.55 0.38 -24.48
CA GLY A 89 1.17 1.59 -25.00
C GLY A 89 0.35 2.85 -24.74
N GLY A 90 0.39 3.79 -25.69
CA GLY A 90 -0.32 5.07 -25.57
C GLY A 90 -1.84 4.97 -25.55
N ARG A 91 -2.44 3.82 -25.96
CA ARG A 91 -3.90 3.63 -25.89
C ARG A 91 -4.46 3.78 -24.48
N ARG A 92 -3.68 3.45 -23.46
CA ARG A 92 -4.07 3.66 -22.07
C ARG A 92 -4.24 5.14 -21.73
N ASP A 93 -3.48 6.03 -22.36
CA ASP A 93 -3.52 7.47 -22.08
C ASP A 93 -4.80 8.12 -22.64
N ALA A 94 -5.53 7.44 -23.51
CA ALA A 94 -6.87 7.83 -23.95
C ALA A 94 -7.95 7.62 -22.87
N LEU A 95 -7.68 6.79 -21.85
CA LEU A 95 -8.61 6.60 -20.74
C LEU A 95 -8.56 7.79 -19.77
N PRO A 96 -9.72 8.20 -19.19
CA PRO A 96 -9.77 9.26 -18.22
C PRO A 96 -8.93 8.92 -16.97
N LYS A 97 -8.30 9.93 -16.37
CA LYS A 97 -7.37 9.76 -15.25
C LYS A 97 -7.98 9.01 -14.07
N TRP A 98 -9.25 9.26 -13.75
CA TRP A 98 -9.93 8.57 -12.66
C TRP A 98 -10.03 7.05 -12.90
N LEU A 99 -10.31 6.62 -14.13
CA LEU A 99 -10.41 5.20 -14.49
C LEU A 99 -9.03 4.52 -14.41
N ARG A 100 -7.98 5.18 -14.92
CA ARG A 100 -6.60 4.71 -14.80
C ARG A 100 -6.19 4.54 -13.34
N TRP A 101 -6.57 5.50 -12.49
CA TRP A 101 -6.33 5.43 -11.06
C TRP A 101 -7.08 4.26 -10.42
N VAL A 102 -8.38 4.10 -10.67
CA VAL A 102 -9.19 2.99 -10.14
C VAL A 102 -8.60 1.64 -10.53
N MET A 103 -8.24 1.45 -11.81
CA MET A 103 -7.64 0.21 -12.30
C MET A 103 -6.31 -0.09 -11.58
N THR A 104 -5.45 0.92 -11.46
CA THR A 104 -4.15 0.79 -10.78
C THR A 104 -4.34 0.49 -9.29
N PHE A 105 -5.19 1.25 -8.61
CA PHE A 105 -5.46 1.08 -7.18
C PHE A 105 -6.08 -0.29 -6.89
N PHE A 106 -7.05 -0.72 -7.69
CA PHE A 106 -7.65 -2.04 -7.55
C PHE A 106 -6.63 -3.17 -7.75
N PHE A 107 -5.83 -3.09 -8.82
CA PHE A 107 -4.75 -4.05 -9.07
C PHE A 107 -3.77 -4.15 -7.89
N LEU A 108 -3.32 -3.00 -7.36
CA LEU A 108 -2.40 -2.97 -6.22
C LEU A 108 -3.01 -3.65 -4.99
N ASN A 109 -4.28 -3.37 -4.67
CA ASN A 109 -4.96 -4.00 -3.54
C ASN A 109 -5.09 -5.53 -3.74
N LEU A 110 -5.39 -5.97 -4.95
CA LEU A 110 -5.43 -7.39 -5.30
C LEU A 110 -4.04 -8.04 -5.12
N ALA A 111 -2.98 -7.39 -5.57
CA ALA A 111 -1.62 -7.88 -5.41
C ALA A 111 -1.21 -7.94 -3.91
N TRP A 112 -1.61 -6.95 -3.09
CA TRP A 112 -1.35 -6.96 -1.66
C TRP A 112 -1.99 -8.13 -0.91
N VAL A 113 -3.06 -8.74 -1.43
CA VAL A 113 -3.64 -9.96 -0.85
C VAL A 113 -2.62 -11.08 -0.84
N PHE A 114 -1.90 -11.30 -1.96
CA PHE A 114 -0.84 -12.30 -2.03
C PHE A 114 0.33 -11.96 -1.12
N PHE A 115 0.72 -10.70 -1.06
CA PHE A 115 1.82 -10.26 -0.19
C PHE A 115 1.55 -10.53 1.30
N ARG A 116 0.28 -10.42 1.73
CA ARG A 116 -0.11 -10.54 3.15
C ARG A 116 -0.60 -11.93 3.54
N ALA A 117 -1.05 -12.75 2.59
CA ALA A 117 -1.57 -14.08 2.87
C ALA A 117 -0.45 -15.05 3.28
N PRO A 118 -0.70 -15.96 4.24
CA PRO A 118 0.28 -16.96 4.66
C PRO A 118 0.61 -17.97 3.56
N ASP A 119 -0.36 -18.26 2.69
CA ASP A 119 -0.20 -19.20 1.56
C ASP A 119 -1.17 -18.86 0.41
N ILE A 120 -1.01 -19.54 -0.73
CA ILE A 120 -1.82 -19.32 -1.94
C ILE A 120 -3.29 -19.67 -1.70
N SER A 121 -3.57 -20.70 -0.91
CA SER A 121 -4.95 -21.15 -0.65
C SER A 121 -5.72 -20.11 0.15
N ALA A 122 -5.07 -19.52 1.16
CA ALA A 122 -5.62 -18.42 1.95
C ALA A 122 -5.86 -17.16 1.09
N ALA A 123 -4.92 -16.82 0.19
CA ALA A 123 -5.11 -15.72 -0.75
C ALA A 123 -6.31 -15.94 -1.66
N ALA A 124 -6.41 -17.15 -2.25
CA ALA A 124 -7.52 -17.53 -3.12
C ALA A 124 -8.86 -17.54 -2.38
N ALA A 125 -8.91 -18.06 -1.15
CA ALA A 125 -10.09 -18.07 -0.31
C ALA A 125 -10.57 -16.64 0.02
N LEU A 126 -9.64 -15.74 0.35
CA LEU A 126 -9.95 -14.33 0.61
C LEU A 126 -10.52 -13.65 -0.63
N LEU A 127 -9.89 -13.83 -1.80
CA LEU A 127 -10.38 -13.25 -3.06
C LEU A 127 -11.73 -13.82 -3.46
N LYS A 128 -11.94 -15.13 -3.31
CA LYS A 128 -13.23 -15.78 -3.54
C LYS A 128 -14.31 -15.16 -2.64
N THR A 129 -14.03 -15.05 -1.34
CA THR A 129 -14.97 -14.47 -0.38
C THR A 129 -15.28 -13.00 -0.69
N ALA A 130 -14.29 -12.23 -1.15
CA ALA A 130 -14.49 -10.83 -1.53
C ALA A 130 -15.44 -10.68 -2.74
N VAL A 131 -15.50 -11.68 -3.62
CA VAL A 131 -16.38 -11.66 -4.82
C VAL A 131 -17.74 -12.33 -4.56
N THR A 132 -17.75 -13.44 -3.83
CA THR A 132 -18.95 -14.28 -3.63
C THR A 132 -19.60 -14.12 -2.27
N GLY A 133 -18.85 -13.62 -1.28
CA GLY A 133 -19.36 -13.36 0.06
C GLY A 133 -20.26 -12.12 0.03
N GLY A 134 -21.51 -12.24 0.47
CA GLY A 134 -22.35 -11.08 0.68
C GLY A 134 -21.72 -10.11 1.70
N PHE A 135 -22.26 -8.89 1.78
CA PHE A 135 -21.90 -7.93 2.82
C PHE A 135 -22.40 -8.44 4.19
N GLY A 136 -21.83 -9.55 4.66
CA GLY A 136 -21.99 -10.02 6.02
C GLY A 136 -21.43 -8.97 6.99
N GLY A 137 -22.04 -8.85 8.16
CA GLY A 137 -21.67 -7.82 9.14
C GLY A 137 -20.18 -7.79 9.42
N ILE A 138 -19.63 -6.59 9.57
CA ILE A 138 -18.23 -6.39 9.95
C ILE A 138 -18.01 -6.99 11.34
N ARG A 139 -17.07 -7.91 11.44
CA ARG A 139 -16.76 -8.54 12.72
C ARG A 139 -16.03 -7.54 13.64
N PRO A 140 -16.53 -7.29 14.87
CA PRO A 140 -15.95 -6.28 15.76
C PRO A 140 -14.46 -6.46 16.04
N TRP A 141 -13.94 -7.69 16.02
CA TRP A 141 -12.52 -7.97 16.30
C TRP A 141 -11.56 -7.32 15.29
N LEU A 142 -12.01 -7.05 14.05
CA LEU A 142 -11.19 -6.37 13.03
C LEU A 142 -10.76 -4.95 13.43
N VAL A 143 -11.55 -4.30 14.28
CA VAL A 143 -11.35 -2.90 14.65
C VAL A 143 -11.20 -2.71 16.18
N ASN A 144 -11.19 -3.79 16.95
CA ASN A 144 -11.17 -3.72 18.42
C ASN A 144 -9.92 -3.04 19.01
N GLY A 145 -8.79 -3.02 18.29
CA GLY A 145 -7.57 -2.37 18.77
C GLY A 145 -7.53 -0.86 18.53
N LEU A 146 -8.19 -0.38 17.47
CA LEU A 146 -8.12 1.01 17.03
C LEU A 146 -9.31 1.83 17.56
N PHE A 147 -9.01 3.00 18.13
CA PHE A 147 -10.02 3.95 18.67
C PHE A 147 -10.98 3.32 19.70
N ARG A 148 -10.54 2.27 20.41
CA ARG A 148 -11.41 1.55 21.35
C ARG A 148 -11.89 2.44 22.49
N ARG A 149 -10.99 3.24 23.07
CA ARG A 149 -11.30 4.12 24.21
C ARG A 149 -12.24 5.24 23.80
N GLU A 150 -11.97 5.85 22.63
CA GLU A 150 -12.74 6.96 22.09
C GLU A 150 -14.17 6.53 21.79
N PHE A 151 -14.34 5.37 21.17
CA PHE A 151 -15.67 4.84 20.87
C PHE A 151 -16.40 4.30 22.10
N SER A 152 -15.70 3.76 23.10
CA SER A 152 -16.32 3.39 24.37
C SER A 152 -16.85 4.61 25.11
N ALA A 153 -16.12 5.72 25.10
CA ALA A 153 -16.60 6.98 25.65
C ALA A 153 -17.81 7.52 24.88
N LEU A 154 -17.81 7.42 23.54
CA LEU A 154 -18.94 7.80 22.71
C LEU A 154 -20.18 6.94 23.00
N GLU A 155 -20.04 5.63 23.19
CA GLU A 155 -21.11 4.71 23.53
C GLU A 155 -21.71 5.00 24.92
N LEU A 156 -20.88 5.50 25.85
CA LEU A 156 -21.33 5.91 27.18
C LEU A 156 -22.14 7.22 27.10
N LEU A 157 -21.67 8.19 26.31
CA LEU A 157 -22.32 9.51 26.16
C LEU A 157 -23.56 9.46 25.27
N ALA A 158 -23.58 8.56 24.29
CA ALA A 158 -24.67 8.42 23.32
C ALA A 158 -24.98 6.93 23.05
N PRO A 159 -25.71 6.25 23.93
CA PRO A 159 -25.99 4.80 23.82
C PRO A 159 -26.67 4.38 22.50
N ALA A 160 -27.45 5.26 21.88
CA ALA A 160 -28.10 5.01 20.59
C ALA A 160 -27.10 4.73 19.44
N VAL A 161 -25.84 5.13 19.57
CA VAL A 161 -24.79 4.92 18.54
C VAL A 161 -24.18 3.53 18.64
N ARG A 162 -24.35 2.82 19.75
CA ARG A 162 -23.74 1.53 20.04
C ARG A 162 -23.85 0.49 18.91
N PRO A 163 -25.02 0.26 18.25
CA PRO A 163 -25.12 -0.70 17.15
C PRO A 163 -24.31 -0.32 15.92
N TYR A 164 -23.95 0.95 15.76
CA TYR A 164 -23.26 1.48 14.58
C TYR A 164 -21.76 1.70 14.81
N THR A 165 -21.23 1.59 16.03
CA THR A 165 -19.85 1.96 16.38
C THR A 165 -18.82 1.17 15.59
N THR A 166 -19.04 -0.11 15.31
CA THR A 166 -18.16 -0.94 14.48
C THR A 166 -18.06 -0.41 13.05
N TYR A 167 -19.18 -0.05 12.44
CA TYR A 167 -19.23 0.51 11.09
C TYR A 167 -18.58 1.89 11.03
N LEU A 168 -18.83 2.73 12.03
CA LEU A 168 -18.23 4.06 12.16
C LEU A 168 -16.71 3.98 12.31
N ARG A 169 -16.19 3.02 13.11
CA ARG A 169 -14.75 2.77 13.24
C ARG A 169 -14.14 2.38 11.89
N VAL A 170 -14.74 1.42 11.19
CA VAL A 170 -14.27 1.00 9.87
C VAL A 170 -14.27 2.16 8.90
N ALA A 171 -15.37 2.91 8.83
CA ALA A 171 -15.48 4.09 7.96
C ALA A 171 -14.42 5.14 8.30
N LEU A 172 -14.17 5.40 9.58
CA LEU A 172 -13.14 6.33 10.05
C LEU A 172 -11.73 5.87 9.62
N ILE A 173 -11.40 4.59 9.87
CA ILE A 173 -10.09 4.03 9.54
C ILE A 173 -9.85 4.06 8.04
N LEU A 174 -10.82 3.59 7.25
CA LEU A 174 -10.72 3.59 5.80
C LEU A 174 -10.68 5.02 5.23
N GLY A 175 -11.52 5.92 5.74
CA GLY A 175 -11.55 7.31 5.33
C GLY A 175 -10.24 8.03 5.65
N ALA A 176 -9.72 7.87 6.87
CA ALA A 176 -8.44 8.44 7.28
C ALA A 176 -7.27 7.84 6.47
N GLY A 177 -7.29 6.52 6.24
CA GLY A 177 -6.30 5.83 5.41
C GLY A 177 -6.30 6.33 3.98
N LEU A 178 -7.46 6.44 3.34
CA LEU A 178 -7.57 7.00 1.99
C LEU A 178 -7.17 8.47 1.94
N LEU A 179 -7.62 9.27 2.92
CA LEU A 179 -7.26 10.69 3.00
C LEU A 179 -5.74 10.86 3.08
N THR A 180 -5.06 10.13 3.96
CA THR A 180 -3.61 10.22 4.11
C THR A 180 -2.86 9.69 2.88
N ALA A 181 -3.31 8.58 2.29
CA ALA A 181 -2.71 7.97 1.11
C ALA A 181 -2.83 8.83 -0.15
N LEU A 182 -3.93 9.59 -0.28
CA LEU A 182 -4.24 10.43 -1.43
C LEU A 182 -3.91 11.91 -1.20
N TRP A 183 -3.47 12.31 0.00
CA TRP A 183 -3.15 13.71 0.30
C TRP A 183 -2.11 14.28 -0.67
N PRO A 184 -2.31 15.51 -1.20
CA PRO A 184 -1.43 16.06 -2.24
C PRO A 184 0.01 16.27 -1.80
N ARG A 185 0.21 16.56 -0.50
CA ARG A 185 1.52 16.82 0.10
C ARG A 185 1.94 15.64 0.96
N ASN A 186 2.88 14.85 0.45
CA ASN A 186 3.50 13.80 1.25
C ASN A 186 4.43 14.37 2.33
N THR A 187 4.89 13.52 3.24
CA THR A 187 5.77 13.91 4.35
C THR A 187 7.03 14.61 3.87
N VAL A 188 7.64 14.19 2.76
CA VAL A 188 8.85 14.80 2.21
C VAL A 188 8.60 16.26 1.83
N ARG A 189 7.53 16.51 1.06
CA ARG A 189 7.14 17.88 0.67
C ARG A 189 6.69 18.72 1.85
N GLN A 190 6.11 18.10 2.89
CA GLN A 190 5.76 18.80 4.12
C GLN A 190 7.02 19.22 4.90
N MET A 191 8.04 18.36 4.93
CA MET A 191 9.33 18.68 5.58
C MET A 191 10.06 19.84 4.88
N GLU A 192 10.01 19.92 3.56
CA GLU A 192 10.65 21.03 2.79
C GLU A 192 10.06 22.41 3.13
N VAL A 193 8.77 22.47 3.46
CA VAL A 193 8.05 23.71 3.78
C VAL A 193 7.76 23.86 5.27
N PHE A 194 8.25 22.92 6.10
CA PHE A 194 7.98 22.93 7.53
C PHE A 194 8.62 24.16 8.19
N ARG A 195 7.77 24.91 8.90
CA ARG A 195 8.20 25.99 9.79
C ARG A 195 7.77 25.67 11.22
N PRO A 196 8.69 25.68 12.19
CA PRO A 196 8.33 25.49 13.58
C PRO A 196 7.46 26.66 14.05
N THR A 197 6.22 26.37 14.37
CA THR A 197 5.26 27.32 14.92
C THR A 197 4.68 26.74 16.21
N VAL A 198 4.13 27.59 17.08
CA VAL A 198 3.44 27.13 18.31
C VAL A 198 2.35 26.11 17.96
N ARG A 199 1.61 26.35 16.88
CA ARG A 199 0.58 25.41 16.41
C ARG A 199 1.16 24.06 16.02
N SER A 200 2.28 24.01 15.27
CA SER A 200 2.91 22.73 14.91
C SER A 200 3.48 22.02 16.13
N CYS A 201 4.02 22.74 17.10
CA CYS A 201 4.50 22.19 18.36
C CYS A 201 3.35 21.55 19.14
N LEU A 202 2.25 22.25 19.33
CA LEU A 202 1.08 21.74 20.06
C LEU A 202 0.44 20.53 19.35
N THR A 203 0.28 20.59 18.03
CA THR A 203 -0.27 19.43 17.28
C THR A 203 0.63 18.22 17.36
N THR A 204 1.96 18.38 17.27
CA THR A 204 2.89 17.29 17.41
C THR A 204 2.86 16.71 18.82
N ALA A 205 2.83 17.55 19.86
CA ALA A 205 2.75 17.11 21.25
C ALA A 205 1.44 16.33 21.52
N LEU A 206 0.31 16.82 21.02
CA LEU A 206 -0.99 16.15 21.17
C LEU A 206 -1.00 14.79 20.44
N LEU A 207 -0.49 14.73 19.20
CA LEU A 207 -0.41 13.46 18.44
C LEU A 207 0.54 12.48 19.10
N ALA A 208 1.67 12.93 19.63
CA ALA A 208 2.61 12.08 20.37
C ALA A 208 1.97 11.55 21.66
N ALA A 209 1.33 12.39 22.45
CA ALA A 209 0.61 11.98 23.65
C ALA A 209 -0.50 10.97 23.34
N TRP A 210 -1.31 11.25 22.31
CA TRP A 210 -2.36 10.33 21.87
C TRP A 210 -1.79 8.99 21.39
N SER A 211 -0.70 9.01 20.63
CA SER A 211 -0.01 7.79 20.18
C SER A 211 0.45 6.95 21.37
N ILE A 212 1.11 7.56 22.35
CA ILE A 212 1.57 6.87 23.58
C ILE A 212 0.39 6.29 24.37
N LEU A 213 -0.68 7.05 24.55
CA LEU A 213 -1.89 6.59 25.26
C LEU A 213 -2.65 5.48 24.50
N SER A 214 -2.47 5.40 23.19
CA SER A 214 -3.12 4.40 22.32
C SER A 214 -2.32 3.09 22.22
N PHE A 215 -1.12 2.99 22.82
CA PHE A 215 -0.37 1.74 22.86
C PHE A 215 -1.13 0.68 23.65
N THR A 216 -1.61 -0.36 22.94
CA THR A 216 -2.46 -1.43 23.52
C THR A 216 -1.80 -2.80 23.55
N GLY A 217 -0.53 -2.93 23.15
CA GLY A 217 0.17 -4.22 23.16
C GLY A 217 1.40 -4.25 22.26
N VAL A 218 2.16 -5.34 22.34
CA VAL A 218 3.28 -5.61 21.45
C VAL A 218 2.74 -6.05 20.09
N VAL A 219 2.96 -5.25 19.08
CA VAL A 219 2.69 -5.65 17.69
C VAL A 219 3.92 -6.41 17.20
N THR A 220 3.77 -7.68 16.82
CA THR A 220 4.82 -8.40 16.11
C THR A 220 5.16 -7.64 14.83
N PHE A 221 6.43 -7.29 14.69
CA PHE A 221 6.92 -6.60 13.51
C PHE A 221 6.66 -7.46 12.27
N ILE A 222 6.18 -6.86 11.18
CA ILE A 222 5.78 -7.59 9.95
C ILE A 222 6.92 -8.48 9.43
N TYR A 223 8.16 -8.09 9.65
CA TYR A 223 9.36 -8.82 9.23
C TYR A 223 9.99 -9.69 10.34
N SER A 224 9.32 -9.91 11.48
CA SER A 224 9.87 -10.74 12.57
C SER A 224 9.81 -12.26 12.28
N ASN A 225 9.23 -12.66 11.18
CA ASN A 225 9.09 -14.06 10.76
C ASN A 225 10.00 -14.42 9.55
N PHE A 226 11.05 -13.65 9.30
CA PHE A 226 12.07 -13.94 8.31
C PHE A 226 13.34 -14.44 8.98
#